data_21a5dd8ad127c9c7d807cc8b97b4028a
#
_entry.id   21a5dd8ad127c9c7d807cc8b97b4028a
#
_cell.length_a   1.000
_cell.length_b   1.000
_cell.length_c   1.000
_cell.angle_alpha   90.00
_cell.angle_beta   90.00
_cell.angle_gamma   90.00
#
_symmetry.space_group_name_H-M   'P 1'
#
loop_
_entity.id
_entity.type
_entity.pdbx_description
1 polymer ?
#
loop_
_entity_poly.entity_id
_entity_poly.type
_entity_poly.pdbx_seq_one_letter_code
_entity_poly.pdbx_strand_id
1 'polypeptide(L)'
;MNICIVVGARANFIKVAPIIRAIAKAHEEGRDISYKLVFTGKEDDKTIEDSLFDDLQINRPDFYLGVDCDNLNELTGLVMSKFELYLQHNPTDTVIVVDDLASTMAAAIVTKKQGIRLAHIAAGTRSFDITMPKEINRLVIDGLSDILFTAGISNNNIANKEGAELNKVYMVGNILIDNLRYNHSRLKRPAVLDKLGLEEQKYIVFTLNRKALIGDEAHLEKLIKAMVRGMKDSTMPIIASLRGKAAKVVADIVASTSFPSIMKIIEPQ
;
A
#
# COMPACT_ATOMS: atom_id res chain seq x y z
N MET A 1 25.26 8.62 -5.73
CA MET A 1 24.33 8.58 -4.58
C MET A 1 23.64 7.23 -4.55
N ASN A 2 23.81 6.49 -3.47
CA ASN A 2 23.27 5.13 -3.30
C ASN A 2 21.99 5.19 -2.46
N ILE A 3 20.86 4.78 -3.02
CA ILE A 3 19.56 4.80 -2.36
C ILE A 3 19.16 3.38 -1.98
N CYS A 4 18.73 3.16 -0.75
CA CYS A 4 18.07 1.93 -0.32
C CYS A 4 16.56 2.18 -0.21
N ILE A 5 15.75 1.44 -0.96
CA ILE A 5 14.29 1.52 -0.91
C ILE A 5 13.78 0.32 -0.12
N VAL A 6 13.10 0.57 1.00
CA VAL A 6 12.60 -0.50 1.88
C VAL A 6 11.09 -0.67 1.70
N VAL A 7 10.66 -1.89 1.45
CA VAL A 7 9.27 -2.29 1.26
C VAL A 7 8.92 -3.47 2.15
N GLY A 8 7.71 -3.49 2.71
CA GLY A 8 7.27 -4.52 3.65
C GLY A 8 5.99 -5.24 3.26
N ALA A 9 5.34 -4.84 2.15
CA ALA A 9 4.11 -5.47 1.67
C ALA A 9 3.88 -5.16 0.18
N ARG A 10 3.01 -5.95 -0.47
CA ARG A 10 2.60 -5.77 -1.88
C ARG A 10 2.25 -4.31 -2.22
N ALA A 11 1.49 -3.63 -1.36
CA ALA A 11 1.06 -2.24 -1.59
C ALA A 11 2.23 -1.24 -1.67
N ASN A 12 3.33 -1.52 -0.99
CA ASN A 12 4.51 -0.65 -1.03
C ASN A 12 5.19 -0.70 -2.41
N PHE A 13 5.28 -1.88 -3.05
CA PHE A 13 5.84 -2.00 -4.41
C PHE A 13 5.11 -1.10 -5.40
N ILE A 14 3.78 -1.05 -5.32
CA ILE A 14 2.96 -0.19 -6.18
C ILE A 14 3.34 1.29 -6.01
N LYS A 15 3.65 1.72 -4.78
CA LYS A 15 4.02 3.12 -4.49
C LYS A 15 5.46 3.45 -4.84
N VAL A 16 6.39 2.51 -4.70
CA VAL A 16 7.80 2.77 -5.02
C VAL A 16 8.15 2.56 -6.49
N ALA A 17 7.34 1.84 -7.25
CA ALA A 17 7.60 1.56 -8.65
C ALA A 17 7.85 2.82 -9.51
N PRO A 18 7.09 3.93 -9.39
CA PRO A 18 7.39 5.17 -10.12
C PRO A 18 8.75 5.75 -9.75
N ILE A 19 9.14 5.64 -8.48
CA ILE A 19 10.44 6.15 -7.98
C ILE A 19 11.57 5.30 -8.57
N ILE A 20 11.43 3.99 -8.53
CA ILE A 20 12.39 3.03 -9.10
C ILE A 20 12.63 3.34 -10.59
N ARG A 21 11.55 3.48 -11.37
CA ARG A 21 11.65 3.83 -12.79
C ARG A 21 12.31 5.19 -13.01
N ALA A 22 12.01 6.18 -12.18
CA ALA A 22 12.61 7.50 -12.27
C ALA A 22 14.12 7.49 -11.96
N ILE A 23 14.55 6.70 -10.97
CA ILE A 23 15.97 6.54 -10.63
C ILE A 23 16.68 5.78 -11.75
N ALA A 24 16.11 4.70 -12.28
CA ALA A 24 16.68 3.94 -13.38
C ALA A 24 16.90 4.85 -14.61
N LYS A 25 15.88 5.62 -14.98
CA LYS A 25 15.99 6.60 -16.07
C LYS A 25 17.07 7.65 -15.82
N ALA A 26 17.14 8.20 -14.60
CA ALA A 26 18.16 9.18 -14.25
C ALA A 26 19.59 8.59 -14.35
N HIS A 27 19.76 7.32 -13.99
CA HIS A 27 21.02 6.60 -14.14
C HIS A 27 21.39 6.42 -15.62
N GLU A 28 20.43 6.02 -16.46
CA GLU A 28 20.61 5.90 -17.93
C GLU A 28 20.97 7.23 -18.58
N GLU A 29 20.48 8.35 -18.04
CA GLU A 29 20.81 9.71 -18.47
C GLU A 29 22.20 10.19 -17.96
N GLY A 30 22.96 9.32 -17.29
CA GLY A 30 24.33 9.59 -16.83
C GLY A 30 24.41 10.28 -15.47
N ARG A 31 23.33 10.33 -14.69
CA ARG A 31 23.38 10.82 -13.31
C ARG A 31 24.01 9.77 -12.40
N ASP A 32 24.86 10.19 -11.48
CA ASP A 32 25.44 9.33 -10.46
C ASP A 32 24.43 9.04 -9.34
N ILE A 33 23.43 8.21 -9.66
CA ILE A 33 22.39 7.76 -8.75
C ILE A 33 22.07 6.28 -9.00
N SER A 34 21.96 5.51 -7.95
CA SER A 34 21.60 4.09 -8.01
C SER A 34 20.65 3.74 -6.86
N TYR A 35 19.96 2.61 -6.98
CA TYR A 35 19.13 2.12 -5.91
C TYR A 35 19.34 0.63 -5.65
N LYS A 36 18.97 0.20 -4.45
CA LYS A 36 18.75 -1.18 -4.05
C LYS A 36 17.37 -1.31 -3.44
N LEU A 37 16.60 -2.30 -3.90
CA LEU A 37 15.26 -2.59 -3.39
C LEU A 37 15.35 -3.71 -2.36
N VAL A 38 14.97 -3.41 -1.12
CA VAL A 38 15.01 -4.33 0.01
C VAL A 38 13.59 -4.68 0.45
N PHE A 39 13.23 -5.95 0.40
CA PHE A 39 11.98 -6.45 0.94
C PHE A 39 12.19 -7.03 2.34
N THR A 40 11.35 -6.64 3.31
CA THR A 40 11.51 -7.10 4.70
C THR A 40 11.05 -8.55 4.91
N GLY A 41 10.18 -9.06 4.05
CA GLY A 41 9.68 -10.44 4.09
C GLY A 41 10.60 -11.47 3.43
N LYS A 42 10.05 -12.67 3.24
CA LYS A 42 10.74 -13.80 2.58
C LYS A 42 10.65 -13.70 1.06
N GLU A 43 11.60 -14.34 0.37
CA GLU A 43 11.62 -14.41 -1.09
C GLU A 43 10.43 -15.19 -1.66
N ASP A 44 9.96 -16.21 -0.94
CA ASP A 44 8.84 -17.08 -1.32
C ASP A 44 7.47 -16.57 -0.80
N ASP A 45 7.38 -15.30 -0.43
CA ASP A 45 6.12 -14.68 0.00
C ASP A 45 5.10 -14.70 -1.16
N LYS A 46 4.01 -15.46 -0.96
CA LYS A 46 2.94 -15.64 -1.95
C LYS A 46 2.17 -14.36 -2.30
N THR A 47 2.37 -13.28 -1.56
CA THR A 47 1.71 -11.99 -1.83
C THR A 47 2.45 -11.16 -2.87
N ILE A 48 3.70 -11.55 -3.23
CA ILE A 48 4.57 -10.86 -4.19
C ILE A 48 4.90 -11.78 -5.39
N GLU A 49 3.87 -12.12 -6.15
CA GLU A 49 3.99 -12.94 -7.37
C GLU A 49 4.76 -12.21 -8.49
N ASP A 50 5.32 -12.96 -9.44
CA ASP A 50 6.04 -12.41 -10.60
C ASP A 50 5.21 -11.41 -11.41
N SER A 51 3.92 -11.70 -11.58
CA SER A 51 2.97 -10.81 -12.25
C SER A 51 2.93 -9.39 -11.69
N LEU A 52 3.18 -9.22 -10.39
CA LEU A 52 3.25 -7.90 -9.77
C LEU A 52 4.40 -7.06 -10.35
N PHE A 53 5.57 -7.66 -10.50
CA PHE A 53 6.77 -6.97 -10.99
C PHE A 53 6.66 -6.70 -12.50
N ASP A 54 6.09 -7.64 -13.26
CA ASP A 54 5.79 -7.48 -14.67
C ASP A 54 4.79 -6.33 -14.90
N ASP A 55 3.73 -6.27 -14.12
CA ASP A 55 2.73 -5.20 -14.21
C ASP A 55 3.31 -3.83 -13.84
N LEU A 56 4.14 -3.78 -12.82
CA LEU A 56 4.80 -2.55 -12.36
C LEU A 56 6.01 -2.16 -13.21
N GLN A 57 6.50 -3.05 -14.07
CA GLN A 57 7.72 -2.85 -14.88
C GLN A 57 8.93 -2.45 -14.01
N ILE A 58 9.17 -3.23 -12.97
CA ILE A 58 10.32 -3.11 -12.07
C ILE A 58 10.91 -4.50 -11.80
N ASN A 59 12.17 -4.55 -11.41
CA ASN A 59 12.80 -5.80 -11.01
C ASN A 59 12.31 -6.26 -9.63
N ARG A 60 12.48 -7.56 -9.35
CA ARG A 60 12.32 -8.11 -8.02
C ARG A 60 13.29 -7.44 -7.03
N PRO A 61 13.04 -7.54 -5.70
CA PRO A 61 13.97 -7.04 -4.70
C PRO A 61 15.40 -7.56 -4.90
N ASP A 62 16.37 -6.67 -4.71
CA ASP A 62 17.79 -7.02 -4.69
C ASP A 62 18.16 -7.81 -3.43
N PHE A 63 17.39 -7.60 -2.33
CA PHE A 63 17.65 -8.24 -1.04
C PHE A 63 16.35 -8.51 -0.29
N TYR A 64 16.32 -9.66 0.41
CA TYR A 64 15.22 -10.11 1.27
C TYR A 64 15.70 -10.26 2.69
N LEU A 65 15.09 -9.56 3.65
CA LEU A 65 15.46 -9.70 5.07
C LEU A 65 14.98 -11.04 5.66
N GLY A 66 14.03 -11.70 4.99
CA GLY A 66 13.52 -13.01 5.39
C GLY A 66 12.79 -12.99 6.74
N VAL A 67 12.09 -11.90 7.07
CA VAL A 67 11.29 -11.82 8.29
C VAL A 67 9.89 -12.35 8.00
N ASP A 68 9.45 -13.30 8.83
CA ASP A 68 8.12 -13.88 8.80
C ASP A 68 7.65 -14.06 10.24
N CYS A 69 6.77 -13.18 10.69
CA CYS A 69 6.30 -13.14 12.07
C CYS A 69 4.94 -12.44 12.13
N ASP A 70 3.96 -13.06 12.79
CA ASP A 70 2.62 -12.51 12.98
C ASP A 70 2.56 -11.44 14.07
N ASN A 71 3.44 -11.53 15.06
CA ASN A 71 3.53 -10.55 16.13
C ASN A 71 4.25 -9.29 15.64
N LEU A 72 3.55 -8.16 15.59
CA LEU A 72 4.09 -6.91 15.07
C LEU A 72 5.28 -6.35 15.86
N ASN A 73 5.35 -6.59 17.18
CA ASN A 73 6.47 -6.12 18.00
C ASN A 73 7.73 -6.97 17.75
N GLU A 74 7.55 -8.28 17.68
CA GLU A 74 8.62 -9.21 17.32
C GLU A 74 9.13 -8.95 15.91
N LEU A 75 8.22 -8.79 14.94
CA LEU A 75 8.54 -8.40 13.56
C LEU A 75 9.38 -7.12 13.53
N THR A 76 9.00 -6.10 14.30
CA THR A 76 9.74 -4.84 14.41
C THR A 76 11.19 -5.10 14.85
N GLY A 77 11.38 -5.88 15.93
CA GLY A 77 12.72 -6.21 16.45
C GLY A 77 13.58 -7.01 15.44
N LEU A 78 12.97 -8.00 14.77
CA LEU A 78 13.65 -8.81 13.75
C LEU A 78 14.07 -7.97 12.54
N VAL A 79 13.19 -7.09 12.05
CA VAL A 79 13.52 -6.19 10.94
C VAL A 79 14.63 -5.23 11.35
N MET A 80 14.59 -4.66 12.56
CA MET A 80 15.65 -3.77 13.05
C MET A 80 17.01 -4.47 13.01
N SER A 81 17.11 -5.66 13.60
CA SER A 81 18.38 -6.41 13.66
C SER A 81 18.90 -6.76 12.27
N LYS A 82 18.06 -7.30 11.39
CA LYS A 82 18.48 -7.73 10.05
C LYS A 82 18.79 -6.55 9.13
N PHE A 83 18.03 -5.45 9.23
CA PHE A 83 18.27 -4.28 8.41
C PHE A 83 19.54 -3.52 8.85
N GLU A 84 19.86 -3.50 10.13
CA GLU A 84 21.15 -2.98 10.63
C GLU A 84 22.31 -3.71 10.00
N LEU A 85 22.28 -5.06 10.02
CA LEU A 85 23.32 -5.88 9.37
C LEU A 85 23.40 -5.61 7.86
N TYR A 86 22.27 -5.44 7.19
CA TYR A 86 22.24 -5.06 5.78
C TYR A 86 22.97 -3.75 5.52
N LEU A 87 22.66 -2.69 6.28
CA LEU A 87 23.27 -1.37 6.11
C LEU A 87 24.78 -1.36 6.41
N GLN A 88 25.25 -2.19 7.35
CA GLN A 88 26.68 -2.33 7.64
C GLN A 88 27.49 -2.86 6.45
N HIS A 89 26.87 -3.67 5.58
CA HIS A 89 27.53 -4.28 4.42
C HIS A 89 27.21 -3.61 3.08
N ASN A 90 26.23 -2.69 3.07
CA ASN A 90 25.76 -2.03 1.85
C ASN A 90 25.81 -0.51 2.03
N PRO A 91 26.85 0.17 1.51
CA PRO A 91 26.97 1.61 1.60
C PRO A 91 25.73 2.32 1.05
N THR A 92 25.08 3.11 1.90
CA THR A 92 23.80 3.74 1.62
C THR A 92 23.83 5.20 2.05
N ASP A 93 23.54 6.12 1.12
CA ASP A 93 23.49 7.56 1.40
C ASP A 93 22.10 7.99 1.90
N THR A 94 21.05 7.35 1.39
CA THR A 94 19.65 7.68 1.72
C THR A 94 18.80 6.42 1.74
N VAL A 95 17.99 6.25 2.76
CA VAL A 95 16.94 5.23 2.83
C VAL A 95 15.59 5.86 2.53
N ILE A 96 14.83 5.26 1.62
CA ILE A 96 13.45 5.62 1.34
C ILE A 96 12.53 4.56 1.98
N VAL A 97 11.61 5.01 2.81
CA VAL A 97 10.54 4.19 3.40
C VAL A 97 9.18 4.67 2.92
N VAL A 98 8.19 3.78 2.92
CA VAL A 98 6.86 4.08 2.40
C VAL A 98 5.77 3.54 3.33
N ASP A 99 4.71 4.33 3.50
CA ASP A 99 3.56 4.01 4.37
C ASP A 99 3.90 3.82 5.86
N ASP A 100 3.12 2.99 6.54
CA ASP A 100 2.96 2.94 7.99
C ASP A 100 3.07 1.53 8.58
N LEU A 101 3.82 0.64 7.93
CA LEU A 101 4.00 -0.71 8.43
C LEU A 101 4.97 -0.74 9.63
N ALA A 102 4.85 -1.76 10.48
CA ALA A 102 5.80 -2.01 11.56
C ALA A 102 7.22 -2.21 11.02
N SER A 103 7.36 -2.89 9.89
CA SER A 103 8.65 -3.05 9.18
C SER A 103 9.21 -1.73 8.64
N THR A 104 8.34 -0.83 8.14
CA THR A 104 8.71 0.51 7.69
C THR A 104 9.26 1.34 8.84
N MET A 105 8.56 1.33 9.99
CA MET A 105 9.00 2.01 11.21
C MET A 105 10.34 1.45 11.72
N ALA A 106 10.49 0.13 11.73
CA ALA A 106 11.73 -0.52 12.14
C ALA A 106 12.93 -0.05 11.29
N ALA A 107 12.77 -0.04 9.97
CA ALA A 107 13.79 0.44 9.04
C ALA A 107 14.10 1.94 9.26
N ALA A 108 13.10 2.77 9.51
CA ALA A 108 13.28 4.19 9.79
C ALA A 108 14.14 4.44 11.04
N ILE A 109 13.86 3.72 12.13
CA ILE A 109 14.62 3.82 13.39
C ILE A 109 16.09 3.44 13.16
N VAL A 110 16.34 2.30 12.51
CA VAL A 110 17.71 1.83 12.24
C VAL A 110 18.45 2.81 11.35
N THR A 111 17.82 3.30 10.29
CA THR A 111 18.41 4.28 9.38
C THR A 111 18.95 5.50 10.14
N LYS A 112 18.13 6.05 11.04
CA LYS A 112 18.54 7.23 11.80
C LYS A 112 19.62 6.94 12.84
N LYS A 113 19.58 5.75 13.49
CA LYS A 113 20.62 5.33 14.43
C LYS A 113 21.96 5.11 13.74
N GLN A 114 21.99 4.76 12.46
CA GLN A 114 23.19 4.63 11.63
C GLN A 114 23.64 5.97 11.03
N GLY A 115 22.96 7.09 11.32
CA GLY A 115 23.31 8.41 10.80
C GLY A 115 22.99 8.61 9.30
N ILE A 116 22.22 7.72 8.71
CA ILE A 116 21.86 7.77 7.29
C ILE A 116 20.63 8.68 7.10
N ARG A 117 20.57 9.36 5.95
CA ARG A 117 19.42 10.20 5.58
C ARG A 117 18.17 9.34 5.37
N LEU A 118 17.05 9.79 5.94
CA LEU A 118 15.76 9.12 5.84
C LEU A 118 14.75 9.97 5.04
N ALA A 119 14.13 9.36 4.04
CA ALA A 119 13.03 9.95 3.28
C ALA A 119 11.76 9.10 3.43
N HIS A 120 10.62 9.74 3.72
CA HIS A 120 9.33 9.09 3.88
C HIS A 120 8.36 9.45 2.76
N ILE A 121 7.82 8.43 2.08
CA ILE A 121 6.77 8.57 1.06
C ILE A 121 5.39 8.35 1.69
N ALA A 122 4.42 9.19 1.34
CA ALA A 122 3.09 9.29 1.93
C ALA A 122 3.08 9.85 3.37
N ALA A 123 4.04 10.70 3.66
CA ALA A 123 4.19 11.38 4.94
C ALA A 123 3.00 12.31 5.27
N GLY A 124 2.86 12.67 6.55
CA GLY A 124 1.81 13.56 7.03
C GLY A 124 0.39 12.96 6.99
N THR A 125 0.26 11.66 6.81
CA THR A 125 -1.03 10.97 6.88
C THR A 125 -1.39 10.67 8.33
N ARG A 126 -2.60 11.07 8.79
CA ARG A 126 -3.08 10.85 10.16
C ARG A 126 -4.51 10.37 10.20
N SER A 127 -4.78 9.45 11.12
CA SER A 127 -6.14 9.09 11.56
C SER A 127 -6.55 9.85 12.81
N PHE A 128 -5.57 10.39 13.55
CA PHE A 128 -5.72 10.99 14.88
C PHE A 128 -6.24 10.02 15.94
N ASP A 129 -6.20 8.73 15.67
CA ASP A 129 -6.54 7.67 16.62
C ASP A 129 -5.27 6.96 17.09
N ILE A 130 -4.76 7.41 18.23
CA ILE A 130 -3.52 6.88 18.83
C ILE A 130 -3.65 5.41 19.29
N THR A 131 -4.86 4.87 19.34
CA THR A 131 -5.07 3.44 19.65
C THR A 131 -4.77 2.54 18.45
N MET A 132 -4.65 3.11 17.27
CA MET A 132 -4.27 2.37 16.05
C MET A 132 -2.75 2.17 15.98
N PRO A 133 -2.24 0.94 15.92
CA PRO A 133 -0.79 0.69 15.79
C PRO A 133 -0.14 1.42 14.61
N LYS A 134 -0.85 1.56 13.51
CA LYS A 134 -0.38 2.28 12.33
C LYS A 134 -0.19 3.78 12.57
N GLU A 135 -1.00 4.39 13.43
CA GLU A 135 -0.84 5.80 13.78
C GLU A 135 0.46 6.04 14.55
N ILE A 136 0.79 5.13 15.48
CA ILE A 136 2.09 5.16 16.17
C ILE A 136 3.24 5.09 15.17
N ASN A 137 3.15 4.16 14.21
CA ASN A 137 4.18 4.02 13.19
C ASN A 137 4.37 5.31 12.37
N ARG A 138 3.29 5.97 11.96
CA ARG A 138 3.32 7.24 11.21
C ARG A 138 4.01 8.34 11.99
N LEU A 139 3.64 8.51 13.26
CA LEU A 139 4.24 9.52 14.14
C LEU A 139 5.75 9.32 14.28
N VAL A 140 6.18 8.07 14.48
CA VAL A 140 7.61 7.74 14.63
C VAL A 140 8.36 7.98 13.31
N ILE A 141 7.83 7.50 12.18
CA ILE A 141 8.51 7.61 10.88
C ILE A 141 8.63 9.09 10.48
N ASP A 142 7.54 9.86 10.55
CA ASP A 142 7.54 11.28 10.19
C ASP A 142 8.48 12.08 11.09
N GLY A 143 8.46 11.82 12.42
CA GLY A 143 9.32 12.51 13.39
C GLY A 143 10.81 12.25 13.18
N LEU A 144 11.18 11.11 12.60
CA LEU A 144 12.57 10.74 12.33
C LEU A 144 13.05 11.18 10.94
N SER A 145 12.15 11.47 10.01
CA SER A 145 12.49 11.70 8.62
C SER A 145 13.17 13.05 8.36
N ASP A 146 14.21 13.01 7.53
CA ASP A 146 14.90 14.22 7.04
C ASP A 146 14.16 14.81 5.83
N ILE A 147 13.42 14.00 5.08
CA ILE A 147 12.64 14.40 3.92
C ILE A 147 11.25 13.76 3.99
N LEU A 148 10.21 14.57 3.88
CA LEU A 148 8.82 14.18 3.94
C LEU A 148 8.13 14.48 2.62
N PHE A 149 7.76 13.44 1.87
CA PHE A 149 7.01 13.58 0.63
C PHE A 149 5.52 13.38 0.91
N THR A 150 4.74 14.47 0.81
CA THR A 150 3.32 14.51 1.15
C THR A 150 2.44 14.45 -0.09
N ALA A 151 1.27 13.82 0.05
CA ALA A 151 0.33 13.61 -1.05
C ALA A 151 -0.57 14.84 -1.34
N GLY A 152 -0.71 15.76 -0.41
CA GLY A 152 -1.58 16.91 -0.58
C GLY A 152 -1.46 17.95 0.54
N ILE A 153 -2.23 19.01 0.41
CA ILE A 153 -2.18 20.17 1.32
C ILE A 153 -2.44 19.77 2.78
N SER A 154 -3.43 18.90 3.04
CA SER A 154 -3.75 18.44 4.39
C SER A 154 -2.57 17.72 5.03
N ASN A 155 -1.93 16.81 4.30
CA ASN A 155 -0.75 16.07 4.76
C ASN A 155 0.43 17.01 5.03
N ASN A 156 0.65 17.97 4.13
CA ASN A 156 1.67 18.99 4.27
C ASN A 156 1.48 19.83 5.54
N ASN A 157 0.25 20.28 5.77
CA ASN A 157 -0.09 21.06 6.96
C ASN A 157 0.09 20.25 8.25
N ILE A 158 -0.24 18.96 8.25
CA ILE A 158 -0.05 18.07 9.40
C ILE A 158 1.44 17.94 9.71
N ALA A 159 2.28 17.60 8.72
CA ALA A 159 3.72 17.46 8.90
C ALA A 159 4.34 18.74 9.51
N ASN A 160 3.97 19.92 8.99
CA ASN A 160 4.46 21.20 9.51
C ASN A 160 3.97 21.48 10.93
N LYS A 161 2.70 21.18 11.26
CA LYS A 161 2.16 21.37 12.62
C LYS A 161 2.81 20.46 13.66
N GLU A 162 3.24 19.28 13.25
CA GLU A 162 3.95 18.32 14.11
C GLU A 162 5.45 18.61 14.23
N GLY A 163 5.92 19.74 13.71
CA GLY A 163 7.26 20.26 13.93
C GLY A 163 8.26 19.96 12.82
N ALA A 164 7.83 19.44 11.67
CA ALA A 164 8.72 19.31 10.52
C ALA A 164 9.10 20.71 9.98
N GLU A 165 10.39 20.92 9.75
CA GLU A 165 10.89 22.15 9.14
C GLU A 165 10.36 22.28 7.69
N LEU A 166 9.98 23.48 7.28
CA LEU A 166 9.40 23.73 5.96
C LEU A 166 10.26 23.24 4.79
N ASN A 167 11.58 23.31 4.93
CA ASN A 167 12.53 22.85 3.93
C ASN A 167 12.68 21.32 3.84
N LYS A 168 12.02 20.58 4.73
CA LYS A 168 12.01 19.11 4.74
C LYS A 168 10.73 18.52 4.14
N VAL A 169 9.70 19.33 3.91
CA VAL A 169 8.37 18.87 3.49
C VAL A 169 8.11 19.24 2.03
N TYR A 170 7.92 18.23 1.20
CA TYR A 170 7.72 18.38 -0.24
C TYR A 170 6.34 17.82 -0.63
N MET A 171 5.44 18.69 -1.07
CA MET A 171 4.14 18.26 -1.60
C MET A 171 4.29 17.81 -3.05
N VAL A 172 4.27 16.51 -3.27
CA VAL A 172 4.53 15.87 -4.57
C VAL A 172 3.27 15.25 -5.21
N GLY A 173 2.16 15.22 -4.48
CA GLY A 173 0.94 14.57 -4.95
C GLY A 173 0.87 13.07 -4.59
N ASN A 174 -0.21 12.43 -5.02
CA ASN A 174 -0.44 11.01 -4.75
C ASN A 174 0.31 10.17 -5.79
N ILE A 175 1.35 9.48 -5.35
CA ILE A 175 2.23 8.66 -6.20
C ILE A 175 1.49 7.51 -6.93
N LEU A 176 0.31 7.10 -6.46
CA LEU A 176 -0.51 6.10 -7.18
C LEU A 176 -0.99 6.61 -8.54
N ILE A 177 -1.13 7.93 -8.71
CA ILE A 177 -1.49 8.55 -9.99
C ILE A 177 -0.39 8.34 -11.04
N ASP A 178 0.87 8.31 -10.63
CA ASP A 178 1.99 8.07 -11.53
C ASP A 178 1.94 6.66 -12.11
N ASN A 179 1.54 5.65 -11.31
CA ASN A 179 1.30 4.30 -11.82
C ASN A 179 0.10 4.23 -12.76
N LEU A 180 -1.00 4.92 -12.46
CA LEU A 180 -2.16 4.96 -13.36
C LEU A 180 -1.79 5.59 -14.69
N ARG A 181 -1.05 6.70 -14.70
CA ARG A 181 -0.56 7.35 -15.92
C ARG A 181 0.37 6.45 -16.71
N TYR A 182 1.33 5.84 -16.03
CA TYR A 182 2.29 4.95 -16.67
C TYR A 182 1.63 3.74 -17.34
N ASN A 183 0.60 3.18 -16.68
CA ASN A 183 -0.10 1.99 -17.18
C ASN A 183 -1.30 2.31 -18.08
N HIS A 184 -1.62 3.59 -18.31
CA HIS A 184 -2.85 3.99 -19.01
C HIS A 184 -3.02 3.30 -20.38
N SER A 185 -1.96 3.27 -21.19
CA SER A 185 -1.98 2.60 -22.51
C SER A 185 -2.01 1.06 -22.45
N ARG A 186 -1.75 0.49 -21.26
CA ARG A 186 -1.72 -0.96 -21.00
C ARG A 186 -3.02 -1.46 -20.36
N LEU A 187 -3.91 -0.56 -19.96
CA LEU A 187 -5.20 -0.92 -19.38
C LEU A 187 -6.03 -1.68 -20.42
N LYS A 188 -6.55 -2.83 -19.99
CA LYS A 188 -7.41 -3.69 -20.82
C LYS A 188 -8.75 -3.87 -20.14
N ARG A 189 -9.81 -4.01 -20.93
CA ARG A 189 -11.12 -4.40 -20.44
C ARG A 189 -11.04 -5.76 -19.75
N PRO A 190 -11.46 -5.89 -18.48
CA PRO A 190 -11.41 -7.18 -17.78
C PRO A 190 -12.36 -8.20 -18.43
N ALA A 191 -11.87 -9.42 -18.68
CA ALA A 191 -12.66 -10.50 -19.29
C ALA A 191 -13.91 -10.89 -18.46
N VAL A 192 -13.93 -10.59 -17.17
CA VAL A 192 -15.09 -10.82 -16.29
C VAL A 192 -16.32 -10.00 -16.71
N LEU A 193 -16.13 -8.83 -17.31
CA LEU A 193 -17.26 -8.01 -17.80
C LEU A 193 -18.00 -8.74 -18.93
N ASP A 194 -17.27 -9.34 -19.85
CA ASP A 194 -17.84 -10.10 -20.95
C ASP A 194 -18.49 -11.41 -20.46
N LYS A 195 -17.82 -12.11 -19.54
CA LYS A 195 -18.36 -13.34 -18.91
C LYS A 195 -19.67 -13.10 -18.16
N LEU A 196 -19.85 -11.92 -17.58
CA LEU A 196 -21.04 -11.55 -16.83
C LEU A 196 -22.07 -10.77 -17.67
N GLY A 197 -21.77 -10.48 -18.94
CA GLY A 197 -22.63 -9.70 -19.85
C GLY A 197 -22.81 -8.25 -19.37
N LEU A 198 -21.75 -7.64 -18.81
CA LEU A 198 -21.81 -6.29 -18.25
C LEU A 198 -21.43 -5.24 -19.28
N GLU A 199 -22.24 -4.19 -19.37
CA GLU A 199 -21.94 -3.02 -20.16
C GLU A 199 -21.19 -1.97 -19.32
N GLU A 200 -20.31 -1.21 -19.95
CA GLU A 200 -19.58 -0.13 -19.29
C GLU A 200 -20.54 0.88 -18.67
N GLN A 201 -20.18 1.35 -17.45
CA GLN A 201 -20.97 2.32 -16.68
C GLN A 201 -22.39 1.85 -16.26
N LYS A 202 -22.73 0.57 -16.49
CA LYS A 202 -24.03 0.00 -16.10
C LYS A 202 -23.92 -1.04 -14.98
N TYR A 203 -22.94 -0.91 -14.11
CA TYR A 203 -22.78 -1.73 -12.91
C TYR A 203 -22.11 -0.95 -11.79
N ILE A 204 -22.24 -1.45 -10.56
CA ILE A 204 -21.62 -0.86 -9.37
C ILE A 204 -20.52 -1.83 -8.91
N VAL A 205 -19.33 -1.30 -8.65
CA VAL A 205 -18.25 -2.09 -8.02
C VAL A 205 -18.29 -1.91 -6.51
N PHE A 206 -18.36 -3.03 -5.79
CA PHE A 206 -18.26 -3.06 -4.34
C PHE A 206 -17.00 -3.79 -3.92
N THR A 207 -16.21 -3.17 -3.02
CA THR A 207 -15.04 -3.78 -2.41
C THR A 207 -15.07 -3.61 -0.89
N LEU A 208 -14.55 -4.59 -0.16
CA LEU A 208 -14.50 -4.57 1.29
C LEU A 208 -13.18 -5.15 1.78
N ASN A 209 -12.38 -4.36 2.47
CA ASN A 209 -11.09 -4.77 3.03
C ASN A 209 -10.86 -4.23 4.45
N ARG A 210 -11.91 -4.15 5.28
CA ARG A 210 -11.80 -3.74 6.69
C ARG A 210 -12.05 -4.92 7.61
N LYS A 211 -10.99 -5.41 8.27
CA LYS A 211 -11.08 -6.54 9.22
C LYS A 211 -12.11 -6.28 10.33
N ALA A 212 -12.15 -5.06 10.88
CA ALA A 212 -13.11 -4.69 11.92
C ALA A 212 -14.56 -4.83 11.43
N LEU A 213 -14.87 -4.36 10.21
CA LEU A 213 -16.23 -4.45 9.66
C LEU A 213 -16.58 -5.90 9.28
N ILE A 214 -15.62 -6.67 8.76
CA ILE A 214 -15.83 -8.11 8.45
C ILE A 214 -16.04 -8.90 9.74
N GLY A 215 -15.48 -8.46 10.87
CA GLY A 215 -15.67 -9.07 12.20
C GLY A 215 -16.96 -8.67 12.89
N ASP A 216 -17.57 -7.55 12.50
CA ASP A 216 -18.87 -7.07 13.00
C ASP A 216 -19.97 -7.42 11.99
N GLU A 217 -20.38 -8.70 12.02
CA GLU A 217 -21.36 -9.25 11.07
C GLU A 217 -22.71 -8.52 11.13
N ALA A 218 -23.14 -8.07 12.31
CA ALA A 218 -24.40 -7.35 12.47
C ALA A 218 -24.40 -5.97 11.79
N HIS A 219 -23.27 -5.27 11.86
CA HIS A 219 -23.11 -3.98 11.19
C HIS A 219 -22.98 -4.16 9.67
N LEU A 220 -22.20 -5.16 9.24
CA LEU A 220 -22.03 -5.50 7.84
C LEU A 220 -23.37 -5.93 7.22
N GLU A 221 -24.18 -6.73 7.92
CA GLU A 221 -25.49 -7.13 7.48
C GLU A 221 -26.42 -5.92 7.23
N LYS A 222 -26.46 -4.97 8.17
CA LYS A 222 -27.23 -3.72 8.01
C LYS A 222 -26.81 -2.95 6.77
N LEU A 223 -25.51 -2.82 6.54
CA LEU A 223 -24.94 -2.12 5.40
C LEU A 223 -25.32 -2.81 4.07
N ILE A 224 -25.11 -4.11 3.96
CA ILE A 224 -25.43 -4.88 2.75
C ILE A 224 -26.94 -4.85 2.47
N LYS A 225 -27.78 -5.07 3.47
CA LYS A 225 -29.25 -4.97 3.32
C LYS A 225 -29.69 -3.59 2.90
N ALA A 226 -29.07 -2.52 3.41
CA ALA A 226 -29.37 -1.15 2.98
C ALA A 226 -28.97 -0.92 1.51
N MET A 227 -27.80 -1.41 1.08
CA MET A 227 -27.35 -1.35 -0.31
C MET A 227 -28.33 -2.09 -1.25
N VAL A 228 -28.65 -3.33 -0.95
CA VAL A 228 -29.57 -4.14 -1.76
C VAL A 228 -30.96 -3.48 -1.85
N ARG A 229 -31.45 -2.94 -0.72
CA ARG A 229 -32.72 -2.21 -0.69
C ARG A 229 -32.69 -0.94 -1.54
N GLY A 230 -31.60 -0.17 -1.47
CA GLY A 230 -31.43 1.05 -2.27
C GLY A 230 -31.38 0.79 -3.78
N MET A 231 -31.02 -0.43 -4.18
CA MET A 231 -30.95 -0.87 -5.58
C MET A 231 -32.22 -1.56 -6.08
N LYS A 232 -33.28 -1.60 -5.28
CA LYS A 232 -34.53 -2.30 -5.58
C LYS A 232 -35.12 -2.01 -6.96
N ASP A 233 -35.07 -0.74 -7.35
CA ASP A 233 -35.64 -0.25 -8.62
C ASP A 233 -34.57 -0.01 -9.69
N SER A 234 -33.33 -0.47 -9.44
CA SER A 234 -32.18 -0.33 -10.36
C SER A 234 -31.99 -1.60 -11.20
N THR A 235 -31.67 -1.38 -12.46
CA THR A 235 -31.21 -2.45 -13.37
C THR A 235 -29.71 -2.71 -13.29
N MET A 236 -28.96 -1.88 -12.53
CA MET A 236 -27.50 -2.03 -12.39
C MET A 236 -27.16 -3.10 -11.38
N PRO A 237 -26.46 -4.18 -11.76
CA PRO A 237 -25.98 -5.15 -10.81
C PRO A 237 -24.82 -4.60 -9.97
N ILE A 238 -24.68 -5.11 -8.76
CA ILE A 238 -23.52 -4.87 -7.89
C ILE A 238 -22.52 -6.00 -8.11
N ILE A 239 -21.31 -5.66 -8.47
CA ILE A 239 -20.19 -6.60 -8.63
C ILE A 239 -19.29 -6.47 -7.41
N ALA A 240 -19.35 -7.45 -6.52
CA ALA A 240 -18.60 -7.49 -5.29
C ALA A 240 -17.27 -8.24 -5.50
N SER A 241 -16.18 -7.49 -5.68
CA SER A 241 -14.83 -8.06 -5.81
C SER A 241 -14.25 -8.33 -4.43
N LEU A 242 -14.39 -9.57 -3.95
CA LEU A 242 -14.09 -9.99 -2.57
C LEU A 242 -13.34 -11.30 -2.51
N ARG A 243 -12.52 -11.50 -1.44
CA ARG A 243 -11.77 -12.74 -1.17
C ARG A 243 -12.06 -13.30 0.22
N GLY A 244 -11.82 -14.60 0.36
CA GLY A 244 -11.75 -15.30 1.64
C GLY A 244 -12.96 -15.08 2.52
N LYS A 245 -12.75 -14.73 3.80
CA LYS A 245 -13.83 -14.54 4.78
C LYS A 245 -14.83 -13.46 4.35
N ALA A 246 -14.37 -12.35 3.74
CA ALA A 246 -15.25 -11.28 3.29
C ALA A 246 -16.24 -11.77 2.21
N ALA A 247 -15.75 -12.54 1.23
CA ALA A 247 -16.60 -13.11 0.18
C ALA A 247 -17.70 -14.02 0.77
N LYS A 248 -17.32 -14.91 1.71
CA LYS A 248 -18.24 -15.84 2.35
C LYS A 248 -19.31 -15.10 3.15
N VAL A 249 -18.91 -14.22 4.07
CA VAL A 249 -19.86 -13.49 4.94
C VAL A 249 -20.83 -12.64 4.11
N VAL A 250 -20.32 -11.93 3.09
CA VAL A 250 -21.19 -11.12 2.21
C VAL A 250 -22.13 -12.00 1.39
N ALA A 251 -21.69 -13.18 0.91
CA ALA A 251 -22.54 -14.12 0.19
C ALA A 251 -23.71 -14.61 1.06
N ASP A 252 -23.43 -14.99 2.30
CA ASP A 252 -24.44 -15.48 3.25
C ASP A 252 -25.48 -14.39 3.56
N ILE A 253 -25.02 -13.13 3.75
CA ILE A 253 -25.92 -11.98 3.97
C ILE A 253 -26.79 -11.72 2.73
N VAL A 254 -26.18 -11.67 1.54
CA VAL A 254 -26.89 -11.38 0.29
C VAL A 254 -27.96 -12.44 0.02
N ALA A 255 -27.67 -13.72 0.27
CA ALA A 255 -28.61 -14.82 0.12
C ALA A 255 -29.85 -14.66 1.02
N SER A 256 -29.74 -13.96 2.15
CA SER A 256 -30.85 -13.67 3.06
C SER A 256 -31.69 -12.44 2.68
N THR A 257 -31.31 -11.72 1.61
CA THR A 257 -32.02 -10.49 1.16
C THR A 257 -33.18 -10.84 0.21
N SER A 258 -34.05 -9.85 -0.02
CA SER A 258 -35.19 -9.98 -0.96
C SER A 258 -34.77 -10.02 -2.44
N PHE A 259 -33.56 -9.59 -2.77
CA PHE A 259 -33.05 -9.48 -4.15
C PHE A 259 -31.59 -10.00 -4.24
N PRO A 260 -31.35 -11.28 -3.97
CA PRO A 260 -29.98 -11.82 -3.94
C PRO A 260 -29.27 -11.75 -5.31
N SER A 261 -30.03 -11.75 -6.41
CA SER A 261 -29.48 -11.68 -7.77
C SER A 261 -28.87 -10.31 -8.15
N ILE A 262 -29.14 -9.25 -7.38
CA ILE A 262 -28.62 -7.90 -7.65
C ILE A 262 -27.11 -7.81 -7.39
N MET A 263 -26.55 -8.64 -6.51
CA MET A 263 -25.13 -8.65 -6.17
C MET A 263 -24.48 -9.96 -6.62
N LYS A 264 -23.44 -9.84 -7.44
CA LYS A 264 -22.60 -10.96 -7.86
C LYS A 264 -21.24 -10.84 -7.20
N ILE A 265 -20.82 -11.88 -6.48
CA ILE A 265 -19.50 -11.94 -5.84
C ILE A 265 -18.52 -12.58 -6.80
N ILE A 266 -17.39 -11.93 -7.01
CA ILE A 266 -16.30 -12.39 -7.89
C ILE A 266 -14.97 -12.32 -7.15
N GLU A 267 -14.01 -13.14 -7.56
CA GLU A 267 -12.61 -12.95 -7.18
C GLU A 267 -12.07 -11.63 -7.74
N PRO A 268 -11.19 -10.91 -7.02
CA PRO A 268 -10.48 -9.74 -7.55
C PRO A 268 -9.71 -10.09 -8.83
N GLN A 269 -9.83 -9.21 -9.80
CA GLN A 269 -9.21 -9.34 -11.12
C GLN A 269 -7.89 -8.61 -11.17
#